data_50bddae662ba23e58bd8b229ff79618b
#
_entry.id   50bddae662ba23e58bd8b229ff79618b
#
_cell.length_a   1.000
_cell.length_b   1.000
_cell.length_c   1.000
_cell.angle_alpha   90.00
_cell.angle_beta   90.00
_cell.angle_gamma   90.00
#
_symmetry.space_group_name_H-M   'P 1'
#
loop_
_entity.id
_entity.type
_entity.pdbx_description
1 polymer ?
#
loop_
_entity_poly.entity_id
_entity_poly.type
_entity_poly.pdbx_seq_one_letter_code
_entity_poly.pdbx_strand_id
1 'polypeptide(L)'
;MKIEYTLKEVKDNIFAVIVPNDYDRAMLFCRVQEFYESDSEQFVNADFDMWEYVRWYSMKNKNSFTYAKDWSGFNIPFKVAVNCMIAIKNKTPYDDVMEEIIDEILRNHNYSLSSYIIGTKTDSGSTFKHEMFHALYYTNKIYKETADVLTSLIPKNYKKIFKDNLMVLGYNESVIDDEIQAYMMTNYKSKYFSKGVPTDWMKRTHEYYKEQLNKYI
;
A
#
# COMPACT_ATOMS: atom_id res chain seq x y z
N MET A 1 19.68 -10.67 12.50
CA MET A 1 19.31 -9.24 12.78
C MET A 1 18.04 -9.27 13.60
N LYS A 2 17.86 -8.36 14.56
CA LYS A 2 16.61 -8.31 15.34
C LYS A 2 15.86 -7.02 14.93
N ILE A 3 14.74 -7.18 14.25
CA ILE A 3 13.83 -6.08 13.93
C ILE A 3 12.74 -6.04 14.98
N GLU A 4 12.43 -4.87 15.50
CA GLU A 4 11.31 -4.67 16.41
C GLU A 4 10.04 -4.48 15.59
N TYR A 5 9.08 -5.39 15.73
CA TYR A 5 7.76 -5.28 15.12
C TYR A 5 6.67 -5.82 16.05
N THR A 6 5.44 -5.45 15.76
CA THR A 6 4.23 -6.04 16.35
C THR A 6 3.29 -6.45 15.23
N LEU A 7 2.85 -7.70 15.23
CA LEU A 7 1.81 -8.22 14.33
C LEU A 7 0.46 -8.17 15.04
N LYS A 8 -0.55 -7.64 14.37
CA LYS A 8 -1.95 -7.60 14.85
C LYS A 8 -2.93 -7.91 13.72
N GLU A 9 -3.90 -8.75 13.96
CA GLU A 9 -5.10 -8.78 13.14
C GLU A 9 -5.99 -7.60 13.55
N VAL A 10 -6.13 -6.61 12.65
CA VAL A 10 -6.84 -5.35 12.93
C VAL A 10 -8.28 -5.37 12.45
N LYS A 11 -8.58 -6.28 11.53
CA LYS A 11 -9.91 -6.62 11.04
C LYS A 11 -9.84 -7.99 10.39
N ASP A 12 -10.97 -8.68 10.20
CA ASP A 12 -11.02 -9.99 9.57
C ASP A 12 -10.15 -10.05 8.29
N ASN A 13 -9.14 -10.92 8.30
CA ASN A 13 -8.18 -11.11 7.22
C ASN A 13 -7.28 -9.90 6.89
N ILE A 14 -7.19 -8.87 7.75
CA ILE A 14 -6.28 -7.74 7.57
C ILE A 14 -5.29 -7.72 8.73
N PHE A 15 -4.02 -7.89 8.40
CA PHE A 15 -2.91 -7.97 9.36
C PHE A 15 -2.05 -6.71 9.28
N ALA A 16 -1.87 -6.04 10.42
CA ALA A 16 -0.98 -4.89 10.54
C ALA A 16 0.37 -5.31 11.14
N VAL A 17 1.43 -5.03 10.42
CA VAL A 17 2.82 -5.15 10.87
C VAL A 17 3.30 -3.76 11.26
N ILE A 18 3.37 -3.50 12.56
CA ILE A 18 3.77 -2.21 13.10
C ILE A 18 5.28 -2.22 13.34
N VAL A 19 6.01 -1.40 12.59
CA VAL A 19 7.47 -1.27 12.68
C VAL A 19 7.84 0.18 12.95
N PRO A 20 8.24 0.54 14.19
CA PRO A 20 8.50 1.93 14.58
C PRO A 20 9.66 2.59 13.82
N ASN A 21 10.70 1.81 13.50
CA ASN A 21 11.85 2.30 12.76
C ASN A 21 11.52 2.42 11.27
N ASP A 22 11.69 3.63 10.70
CA ASP A 22 11.33 3.93 9.32
C ASP A 22 12.16 3.14 8.31
N TYR A 23 13.48 2.96 8.59
CA TYR A 23 14.37 2.21 7.72
C TYR A 23 14.06 0.70 7.75
N ASP A 24 13.89 0.13 8.95
CA ASP A 24 13.56 -1.29 9.11
C ASP A 24 12.20 -1.61 8.46
N ARG A 25 11.21 -0.73 8.64
CA ARG A 25 9.90 -0.88 7.98
C ARG A 25 10.03 -0.88 6.46
N ALA A 26 10.74 0.10 5.92
CA ALA A 26 10.94 0.21 4.49
C ALA A 26 11.66 -1.01 3.91
N MET A 27 12.72 -1.46 4.57
CA MET A 27 13.48 -2.62 4.08
C MET A 27 12.72 -3.93 4.24
N LEU A 28 11.94 -4.08 5.31
CA LEU A 28 11.09 -5.26 5.52
C LEU A 28 10.05 -5.44 4.40
N PHE A 29 9.50 -4.33 3.93
CA PHE A 29 8.47 -4.36 2.89
C PHE A 29 9.01 -4.17 1.47
N CYS A 30 10.22 -3.63 1.29
CA CYS A 30 10.76 -3.25 -0.02
C CYS A 30 10.66 -4.38 -1.05
N ARG A 31 11.13 -5.59 -0.71
CA ARG A 31 11.12 -6.72 -1.65
C ARG A 31 9.71 -7.11 -2.08
N VAL A 32 8.80 -7.29 -1.12
CA VAL A 32 7.43 -7.71 -1.41
C VAL A 32 6.63 -6.63 -2.14
N GLN A 33 6.88 -5.35 -1.81
CA GLN A 33 6.27 -4.21 -2.50
C GLN A 33 6.71 -4.15 -3.96
N GLU A 34 8.01 -4.25 -4.21
CA GLU A 34 8.55 -4.17 -5.56
C GLU A 34 8.24 -5.42 -6.39
N PHE A 35 8.15 -6.57 -5.76
CA PHE A 35 7.65 -7.79 -6.40
C PHE A 35 6.19 -7.64 -6.81
N TYR A 36 5.39 -6.88 -6.04
CA TYR A 36 3.96 -6.67 -6.29
C TYR A 36 3.72 -5.64 -7.39
N GLU A 37 4.27 -4.46 -7.26
CA GLU A 37 3.88 -3.30 -8.08
C GLU A 37 5.02 -2.31 -8.37
N SER A 38 6.23 -2.81 -8.61
CA SER A 38 7.31 -1.93 -9.04
C SER A 38 6.96 -1.16 -10.31
N ASP A 39 7.49 0.04 -10.46
CA ASP A 39 7.41 0.81 -11.70
C ASP A 39 8.37 0.29 -12.80
N SER A 40 9.11 -0.78 -12.51
CA SER A 40 9.95 -1.51 -13.45
C SER A 40 9.51 -2.97 -13.57
N GLU A 41 9.17 -3.39 -14.77
CA GLU A 41 8.84 -4.79 -15.08
C GLU A 41 9.93 -5.80 -14.70
N GLN A 42 11.18 -5.32 -14.54
CA GLN A 42 12.31 -6.14 -14.10
C GLN A 42 12.09 -6.75 -12.72
N PHE A 43 11.33 -6.10 -11.84
CA PHE A 43 11.15 -6.50 -10.44
C PHE A 43 9.77 -7.12 -10.18
N VAL A 44 8.77 -6.81 -11.01
CA VAL A 44 7.40 -7.31 -10.82
C VAL A 44 7.33 -8.82 -11.07
N ASN A 45 6.86 -9.57 -10.05
CA ASN A 45 6.75 -11.03 -10.08
C ASN A 45 8.07 -11.76 -10.45
N ALA A 46 9.22 -11.15 -10.17
CA ALA A 46 10.53 -11.64 -10.55
C ALA A 46 11.43 -11.95 -9.33
N ASP A 47 12.31 -12.96 -9.49
CA ASP A 47 13.44 -13.15 -8.59
C ASP A 47 14.48 -12.07 -8.90
N PHE A 48 14.73 -11.15 -7.98
CA PHE A 48 15.72 -10.10 -8.14
C PHE A 48 16.62 -9.97 -6.91
N ASP A 49 17.84 -9.53 -7.15
CA ASP A 49 18.79 -9.21 -6.08
C ASP A 49 18.49 -7.82 -5.49
N MET A 50 18.49 -7.73 -4.15
CA MET A 50 18.21 -6.45 -3.48
C MET A 50 19.24 -5.37 -3.78
N TRP A 51 20.50 -5.73 -4.06
CA TRP A 51 21.50 -4.74 -4.44
C TRP A 51 21.28 -4.20 -5.85
N GLU A 52 20.76 -5.03 -6.76
CA GLU A 52 20.33 -4.57 -8.10
C GLU A 52 19.19 -3.57 -7.98
N TYR A 53 18.20 -3.87 -7.16
CA TYR A 53 17.09 -2.94 -6.88
C TYR A 53 17.58 -1.64 -6.23
N VAL A 54 18.39 -1.71 -5.18
CA VAL A 54 18.97 -0.55 -4.49
C VAL A 54 19.75 0.33 -5.47
N ARG A 55 20.55 -0.27 -6.35
CA ARG A 55 21.31 0.47 -7.38
C ARG A 55 20.36 1.15 -8.36
N TRP A 56 19.40 0.42 -8.90
CA TRP A 56 18.42 0.94 -9.86
C TRP A 56 17.62 2.09 -9.25
N TYR A 57 17.08 1.91 -8.05
CA TYR A 57 16.34 2.96 -7.34
C TYR A 57 17.20 4.19 -7.06
N SER A 58 18.45 4.00 -6.63
CA SER A 58 19.38 5.10 -6.38
C SER A 58 19.70 5.90 -7.64
N MET A 59 19.85 5.24 -8.78
CA MET A 59 20.12 5.94 -10.06
C MET A 59 18.96 6.86 -10.46
N LYS A 60 17.72 6.50 -10.18
CA LYS A 60 16.53 7.35 -10.38
C LYS A 60 16.46 8.51 -9.39
N ASN A 61 17.05 8.37 -8.21
CA ASN A 61 16.96 9.31 -7.08
C ASN A 61 18.31 10.00 -6.77
N LYS A 62 18.94 10.59 -7.79
CA LYS A 62 20.19 11.38 -7.66
C LYS A 62 21.31 10.61 -6.96
N ASN A 63 21.47 9.35 -7.28
CA ASN A 63 22.44 8.41 -6.68
C ASN A 63 22.27 8.23 -5.17
N SER A 64 21.04 8.29 -4.66
CA SER A 64 20.73 8.11 -3.25
C SER A 64 19.58 7.10 -3.06
N PHE A 65 19.75 6.14 -2.18
CA PHE A 65 18.67 5.22 -1.80
C PHE A 65 17.79 5.87 -0.74
N THR A 66 16.71 6.51 -1.18
CA THR A 66 15.81 7.31 -0.34
C THR A 66 14.53 6.56 0.05
N TYR A 67 14.41 5.29 -0.29
CA TYR A 67 13.20 4.47 -0.16
C TYR A 67 12.48 4.61 1.18
N ALA A 68 13.24 4.57 2.30
CA ALA A 68 12.70 4.76 3.64
C ALA A 68 12.16 6.17 3.94
N LYS A 69 12.46 7.17 3.10
CA LYS A 69 11.92 8.54 3.21
C LYS A 69 10.75 8.76 2.25
N ASP A 70 10.72 8.00 1.16
CA ASP A 70 9.74 8.16 0.11
C ASP A 70 8.44 7.40 0.44
N TRP A 71 8.55 6.28 1.18
CA TRP A 71 7.43 5.42 1.54
C TRP A 71 7.19 5.39 3.06
N SER A 72 5.98 5.76 3.49
CA SER A 72 5.60 5.81 4.90
C SER A 72 4.68 4.65 5.34
N GLY A 73 4.01 4.00 4.39
CA GLY A 73 3.13 2.86 4.59
C GLY A 73 3.30 1.87 3.44
N PHE A 74 2.86 0.64 3.66
CA PHE A 74 2.92 -0.47 2.72
C PHE A 74 1.63 -1.26 2.79
N ASN A 75 1.22 -1.82 1.66
CA ASN A 75 0.02 -2.64 1.59
C ASN A 75 0.20 -3.75 0.55
N ILE A 76 0.07 -5.01 0.98
CA ILE A 76 0.41 -6.17 0.18
C ILE A 76 -0.67 -7.25 0.31
N PRO A 77 -1.23 -7.79 -0.77
CA PRO A 77 -2.02 -9.02 -0.71
C PRO A 77 -1.19 -10.15 -0.10
N PHE A 78 -1.72 -10.84 0.90
CA PHE A 78 -1.00 -11.92 1.60
C PHE A 78 -0.44 -12.98 0.63
N LYS A 79 -1.23 -13.36 -0.37
CA LYS A 79 -0.80 -14.29 -1.42
C LYS A 79 0.45 -13.80 -2.17
N VAL A 80 0.56 -12.50 -2.39
CA VAL A 80 1.73 -11.91 -3.09
C VAL A 80 2.97 -12.01 -2.21
N ALA A 81 2.85 -11.70 -0.91
CA ALA A 81 3.96 -11.86 0.03
C ALA A 81 4.47 -13.31 0.06
N VAL A 82 3.56 -14.29 0.15
CA VAL A 82 3.91 -15.72 0.09
C VAL A 82 4.62 -16.07 -1.22
N ASN A 83 4.05 -15.66 -2.36
CA ASN A 83 4.64 -15.95 -3.68
C ASN A 83 6.03 -15.32 -3.83
N CYS A 84 6.23 -14.10 -3.32
CA CYS A 84 7.53 -13.44 -3.32
C CYS A 84 8.56 -14.26 -2.54
N MET A 85 8.23 -14.68 -1.31
CA MET A 85 9.17 -15.46 -0.48
C MET A 85 9.52 -16.84 -1.07
N ILE A 86 8.60 -17.42 -1.87
CA ILE A 86 8.86 -18.66 -2.62
C ILE A 86 9.77 -18.40 -3.83
N ALA A 87 9.57 -17.29 -4.52
CA ALA A 87 10.25 -16.98 -5.78
C ALA A 87 11.71 -16.55 -5.59
N ILE A 88 12.03 -15.83 -4.50
CA ILE A 88 13.36 -15.27 -4.29
C ILE A 88 14.36 -16.31 -3.83
N LYS A 89 15.58 -16.27 -4.38
CA LYS A 89 16.68 -17.20 -4.06
C LYS A 89 17.68 -16.60 -3.08
N ASN A 90 18.00 -15.32 -3.27
CA ASN A 90 18.99 -14.62 -2.44
C ASN A 90 18.30 -13.78 -1.38
N LYS A 91 17.92 -14.41 -0.26
CA LYS A 91 17.24 -13.73 0.84
C LYS A 91 18.18 -12.83 1.63
N THR A 92 17.64 -11.70 2.06
CA THR A 92 18.24 -10.81 3.03
C THR A 92 17.70 -11.12 4.43
N PRO A 93 18.35 -10.65 5.51
CA PRO A 93 17.80 -10.79 6.85
C PRO A 93 16.40 -10.14 7.03
N TYR A 94 16.01 -9.21 6.17
CA TYR A 94 14.65 -8.64 6.17
C TYR A 94 13.63 -9.61 5.55
N ASP A 95 14.04 -10.35 4.52
CA ASP A 95 13.21 -11.38 3.91
C ASP A 95 12.96 -12.54 4.91
N ASP A 96 13.96 -12.91 5.72
CA ASP A 96 13.81 -13.91 6.77
C ASP A 96 12.75 -13.49 7.81
N VAL A 97 12.73 -12.20 8.21
CA VAL A 97 11.69 -11.66 9.12
C VAL A 97 10.32 -11.62 8.44
N MET A 98 10.25 -11.31 7.16
CA MET A 98 8.97 -11.38 6.42
C MET A 98 8.44 -12.82 6.38
N GLU A 99 9.28 -13.81 6.21
CA GLU A 99 8.89 -15.23 6.32
C GLU A 99 8.38 -15.59 7.72
N GLU A 100 9.05 -15.11 8.78
CA GLU A 100 8.59 -15.31 10.16
C GLU A 100 7.18 -14.72 10.37
N ILE A 101 6.91 -13.53 9.83
CA ILE A 101 5.59 -12.88 9.87
C ILE A 101 4.54 -13.69 9.11
N ILE A 102 4.86 -14.15 7.90
CA ILE A 102 4.00 -15.01 7.10
C ILE A 102 3.67 -16.30 7.87
N ASP A 103 4.70 -16.95 8.42
CA ASP A 103 4.56 -18.16 9.21
C ASP A 103 3.71 -17.95 10.48
N GLU A 104 3.84 -16.80 11.14
CA GLU A 104 3.03 -16.44 12.30
C GLU A 104 1.55 -16.31 11.92
N ILE A 105 1.25 -15.63 10.81
CA ILE A 105 -0.11 -15.52 10.26
C ILE A 105 -0.67 -16.90 9.93
N LEU A 106 0.11 -17.75 9.24
CA LEU A 106 -0.30 -19.10 8.86
C LEU A 106 -0.62 -20.02 10.05
N ARG A 107 0.11 -19.89 11.15
CA ARG A 107 -0.04 -20.76 12.33
C ARG A 107 -1.10 -20.29 13.30
N ASN A 108 -1.22 -18.98 13.50
CA ASN A 108 -1.95 -18.41 14.64
C ASN A 108 -3.26 -17.72 14.27
N HIS A 109 -3.50 -17.50 12.99
CA HIS A 109 -4.68 -16.77 12.52
C HIS A 109 -5.49 -17.60 11.51
N ASN A 110 -6.78 -17.31 11.44
CA ASN A 110 -7.66 -17.91 10.44
C ASN A 110 -7.50 -17.13 9.11
N TYR A 111 -6.36 -17.37 8.43
CA TYR A 111 -6.03 -16.70 7.18
C TYR A 111 -6.83 -17.24 5.99
N SER A 112 -6.97 -16.42 4.96
CA SER A 112 -7.38 -16.83 3.64
C SER A 112 -6.42 -16.32 2.57
N LEU A 113 -6.47 -16.86 1.37
CA LEU A 113 -5.69 -16.33 0.24
C LEU A 113 -6.09 -14.89 -0.14
N SER A 114 -7.24 -14.42 0.35
CA SER A 114 -7.69 -13.03 0.25
C SER A 114 -7.27 -12.16 1.43
N SER A 115 -6.46 -12.66 2.37
CA SER A 115 -5.90 -11.85 3.45
C SER A 115 -4.96 -10.77 2.91
N TYR A 116 -4.74 -9.74 3.72
CA TYR A 116 -3.96 -8.55 3.36
C TYR A 116 -3.01 -8.15 4.48
N ILE A 117 -1.81 -7.72 4.13
CA ILE A 117 -0.82 -7.21 5.08
C ILE A 117 -0.65 -5.73 4.85
N ILE A 118 -0.69 -4.93 5.92
CA ILE A 118 -0.32 -3.52 5.91
C ILE A 118 0.90 -3.30 6.80
N GLY A 119 1.84 -2.47 6.34
CA GLY A 119 3.05 -2.11 7.06
C GLY A 119 3.05 -0.64 7.43
N THR A 120 3.05 -0.31 8.74
CA THR A 120 3.00 1.08 9.20
C THR A 120 3.85 1.31 10.44
N LYS A 121 4.10 2.58 10.77
CA LYS A 121 4.84 2.99 11.98
C LYS A 121 4.02 2.79 13.25
N THR A 122 2.71 2.99 13.15
CA THR A 122 1.75 2.90 14.27
C THR A 122 0.46 2.27 13.78
N ASP A 123 -0.36 1.74 14.67
CA ASP A 123 -1.71 1.24 14.40
C ASP A 123 -2.79 2.33 14.41
N SER A 124 -2.40 3.57 14.17
CA SER A 124 -3.27 4.74 14.18
C SER A 124 -2.73 5.84 13.25
N GLY A 125 -3.53 6.89 13.05
CA GLY A 125 -3.12 8.03 12.23
C GLY A 125 -3.51 7.92 10.76
N SER A 126 -3.06 8.88 9.95
CA SER A 126 -3.49 9.01 8.55
C SER A 126 -2.92 7.91 7.65
N THR A 127 -1.65 7.56 7.81
CA THR A 127 -1.00 6.51 7.03
C THR A 127 -1.67 5.16 7.30
N PHE A 128 -1.83 4.77 8.58
CA PHE A 128 -2.52 3.51 8.92
C PHE A 128 -3.92 3.45 8.31
N LYS A 129 -4.69 4.54 8.41
CA LYS A 129 -6.04 4.60 7.81
C LYS A 129 -6.00 4.47 6.29
N HIS A 130 -5.01 5.08 5.64
CA HIS A 130 -4.84 5.00 4.19
C HIS A 130 -4.61 3.55 3.75
N GLU A 131 -3.66 2.86 4.37
CA GLU A 131 -3.38 1.44 4.08
C GLU A 131 -4.57 0.52 4.42
N MET A 132 -5.33 0.84 5.48
CA MET A 132 -6.59 0.13 5.81
C MET A 132 -7.63 0.23 4.70
N PHE A 133 -7.72 1.36 4.00
CA PHE A 133 -8.68 1.52 2.90
C PHE A 133 -8.28 0.70 1.67
N HIS A 134 -6.99 0.55 1.36
CA HIS A 134 -6.52 -0.39 0.37
C HIS A 134 -6.84 -1.84 0.76
N ALA A 135 -6.58 -2.19 2.03
CA ALA A 135 -6.89 -3.52 2.53
C ALA A 135 -8.39 -3.83 2.44
N LEU A 136 -9.27 -2.88 2.79
CA LEU A 136 -10.73 -3.03 2.65
C LEU A 136 -11.15 -3.15 1.17
N TYR A 137 -10.55 -2.37 0.29
CA TYR A 137 -10.82 -2.43 -1.14
C TYR A 137 -10.45 -3.80 -1.74
N TYR A 138 -9.42 -4.44 -1.20
CA TYR A 138 -9.00 -5.77 -1.61
C TYR A 138 -9.83 -6.91 -0.95
N THR A 139 -10.08 -6.82 0.37
CA THR A 139 -10.65 -7.93 1.14
C THR A 139 -12.17 -7.92 1.20
N ASN A 140 -12.83 -6.77 1.03
CA ASN A 140 -14.28 -6.62 1.17
C ASN A 140 -14.93 -6.26 -0.18
N LYS A 141 -15.55 -7.27 -0.80
CA LYS A 141 -16.21 -7.13 -2.11
C LYS A 141 -17.24 -5.99 -2.14
N ILE A 142 -18.08 -5.88 -1.10
CA ILE A 142 -19.14 -4.86 -1.07
C ILE A 142 -18.53 -3.46 -0.90
N TYR A 143 -17.48 -3.33 -0.09
CA TYR A 143 -16.70 -2.09 0.01
C TYR A 143 -16.17 -1.69 -1.36
N LYS A 144 -15.48 -2.63 -2.04
CA LYS A 144 -14.90 -2.39 -3.37
C LYS A 144 -15.95 -1.93 -4.38
N GLU A 145 -17.04 -2.68 -4.52
CA GLU A 145 -18.13 -2.34 -5.45
C GLU A 145 -18.71 -0.95 -5.16
N THR A 146 -18.87 -0.59 -3.87
CA THR A 146 -19.35 0.73 -3.47
C THR A 146 -18.33 1.81 -3.84
N ALA A 147 -17.06 1.61 -3.55
CA ALA A 147 -15.98 2.54 -3.88
C ALA A 147 -15.83 2.74 -5.40
N ASP A 148 -15.94 1.66 -6.18
CA ASP A 148 -15.91 1.71 -7.65
C ASP A 148 -17.07 2.56 -8.21
N VAL A 149 -18.28 2.39 -7.68
CA VAL A 149 -19.44 3.22 -8.03
C VAL A 149 -19.17 4.69 -7.72
N LEU A 150 -18.71 5.01 -6.50
CA LEU A 150 -18.41 6.40 -6.11
C LEU A 150 -17.33 7.02 -7.02
N THR A 151 -16.28 6.26 -7.33
CA THR A 151 -15.19 6.72 -8.22
C THR A 151 -15.69 6.91 -9.65
N SER A 152 -16.65 6.12 -10.13
CA SER A 152 -17.26 6.27 -11.44
C SER A 152 -18.14 7.53 -11.57
N LEU A 153 -18.67 8.03 -10.47
CA LEU A 153 -19.47 9.26 -10.40
C LEU A 153 -18.62 10.55 -10.43
N ILE A 154 -17.31 10.44 -10.28
CA ILE A 154 -16.41 11.59 -10.37
C ILE A 154 -16.45 12.16 -11.81
N PRO A 155 -16.63 13.49 -12.00
CA PRO A 155 -16.57 14.10 -13.30
C PRO A 155 -15.28 13.75 -14.05
N LYS A 156 -15.38 13.38 -15.33
CA LYS A 156 -14.26 12.90 -16.16
C LYS A 156 -13.04 13.84 -16.14
N ASN A 157 -13.26 15.15 -16.14
CA ASN A 157 -12.19 16.14 -16.04
C ASN A 157 -11.46 16.09 -14.70
N TYR A 158 -12.14 15.87 -13.57
CA TYR A 158 -11.50 15.72 -12.26
C TYR A 158 -10.82 14.36 -12.11
N LYS A 159 -11.45 13.28 -12.60
CA LYS A 159 -10.83 11.96 -12.60
C LYS A 159 -9.51 11.97 -13.40
N LYS A 160 -9.47 12.67 -14.53
CA LYS A 160 -8.23 12.88 -15.30
C LYS A 160 -7.17 13.63 -14.48
N ILE A 161 -7.56 14.69 -13.76
CA ILE A 161 -6.61 15.43 -12.90
C ILE A 161 -6.05 14.53 -11.81
N PHE A 162 -6.87 13.73 -11.12
CA PHE A 162 -6.38 12.78 -10.11
C PHE A 162 -5.42 11.78 -10.71
N LYS A 163 -5.77 11.17 -11.84
CA LYS A 163 -4.88 10.25 -12.56
C LYS A 163 -3.53 10.91 -12.87
N ASP A 164 -3.55 12.08 -13.49
CA ASP A 164 -2.32 12.79 -13.87
C ASP A 164 -1.47 13.12 -12.64
N ASN A 165 -2.09 13.57 -11.54
CA ASN A 165 -1.39 13.87 -10.27
C ASN A 165 -0.79 12.62 -9.63
N LEU A 166 -1.50 11.50 -9.59
CA LEU A 166 -1.03 10.25 -9.01
C LEU A 166 0.10 9.62 -9.86
N MET A 167 -0.02 9.67 -11.18
CA MET A 167 1.05 9.20 -12.08
C MET A 167 2.35 10.01 -11.92
N VAL A 168 2.27 11.31 -11.63
CA VAL A 168 3.45 12.14 -11.30
C VAL A 168 4.12 11.68 -10.00
N LEU A 169 3.36 11.10 -9.07
CA LEU A 169 3.88 10.50 -7.84
C LEU A 169 4.46 9.09 -8.04
N GLY A 170 4.33 8.51 -9.24
CA GLY A 170 4.86 7.18 -9.57
C GLY A 170 3.85 6.04 -9.49
N TYR A 171 2.56 6.32 -9.22
CA TYR A 171 1.53 5.28 -9.20
C TYR A 171 1.24 4.73 -10.60
N ASN A 172 1.07 3.41 -10.68
CA ASN A 172 0.68 2.73 -11.92
C ASN A 172 -0.80 3.01 -12.26
N GLU A 173 -1.14 3.03 -13.54
CA GLU A 173 -2.50 3.25 -14.01
C GLU A 173 -3.52 2.26 -13.44
N SER A 174 -3.12 1.02 -13.20
CA SER A 174 -3.98 -0.06 -12.69
C SER A 174 -4.49 0.17 -11.26
N VAL A 175 -3.80 0.99 -10.45
CA VAL A 175 -4.15 1.25 -9.04
C VAL A 175 -4.84 2.60 -8.83
N ILE A 176 -5.03 3.40 -9.87
CA ILE A 176 -5.56 4.77 -9.76
C ILE A 176 -6.92 4.84 -9.07
N ASP A 177 -7.85 3.94 -9.37
CA ASP A 177 -9.20 3.97 -8.76
C ASP A 177 -9.16 3.58 -7.27
N ASP A 178 -8.27 2.67 -6.89
CA ASP A 178 -8.00 2.31 -5.50
C ASP A 178 -7.34 3.49 -4.76
N GLU A 179 -6.35 4.13 -5.34
CA GLU A 179 -5.72 5.33 -4.77
C GLU A 179 -6.72 6.47 -4.59
N ILE A 180 -7.59 6.73 -5.58
CA ILE A 180 -8.60 7.78 -5.47
C ILE A 180 -9.50 7.55 -4.25
N GLN A 181 -10.00 6.33 -4.03
CA GLN A 181 -10.85 6.04 -2.87
C GLN A 181 -10.08 6.19 -1.55
N ALA A 182 -8.84 5.70 -1.46
CA ALA A 182 -8.02 5.80 -0.25
C ALA A 182 -7.70 7.27 0.11
N TYR A 183 -7.31 8.09 -0.87
CA TYR A 183 -7.12 9.53 -0.67
C TYR A 183 -8.41 10.25 -0.31
N MET A 184 -9.54 9.91 -0.97
CA MET A 184 -10.85 10.51 -0.65
C MET A 184 -11.27 10.20 0.78
N MET A 185 -10.97 9.03 1.30
CA MET A 185 -11.30 8.65 2.67
C MET A 185 -10.36 9.26 3.72
N THR A 186 -9.11 9.59 3.38
CA THR A 186 -8.09 9.98 4.36
C THR A 186 -7.54 11.38 4.15
N ASN A 187 -6.91 11.64 3.04
CA ASN A 187 -6.15 12.87 2.79
C ASN A 187 -6.57 13.59 1.49
N TYR A 188 -7.88 13.80 1.34
CA TYR A 188 -8.45 14.46 0.17
C TYR A 188 -7.91 15.88 -0.09
N LYS A 189 -7.30 16.53 0.94
CA LYS A 189 -6.66 17.86 0.84
C LYS A 189 -5.19 17.80 0.42
N SER A 190 -4.63 16.62 0.21
CA SER A 190 -3.25 16.50 -0.23
C SER A 190 -3.01 17.34 -1.50
N LYS A 191 -2.07 18.28 -1.41
CA LYS A 191 -1.68 19.12 -2.56
C LYS A 191 -1.16 18.31 -3.75
N TYR A 192 -0.73 17.07 -3.50
CA TYR A 192 -0.26 16.16 -4.54
C TYR A 192 -1.42 15.45 -5.24
N PHE A 193 -2.47 15.13 -4.51
CA PHE A 193 -3.66 14.45 -5.04
C PHE A 193 -4.67 15.42 -5.64
N SER A 194 -5.03 16.49 -4.91
CA SER A 194 -6.17 17.36 -5.26
C SER A 194 -5.79 18.63 -6.04
N LYS A 195 -4.53 18.80 -6.44
CA LYS A 195 -4.09 19.98 -7.19
C LYS A 195 -4.89 20.13 -8.47
N GLY A 196 -5.51 21.29 -8.65
CA GLY A 196 -6.33 21.60 -9.85
C GLY A 196 -7.81 21.26 -9.71
N VAL A 197 -8.25 20.73 -8.55
CA VAL A 197 -9.66 20.45 -8.28
C VAL A 197 -10.20 21.44 -7.23
N PRO A 198 -11.44 22.01 -7.40
CA PRO A 198 -12.00 22.96 -6.45
C PRO A 198 -12.16 22.37 -5.03
N THR A 199 -11.69 23.10 -4.02
CA THR A 199 -11.68 22.64 -2.62
C THR A 199 -13.09 22.31 -2.10
N ASP A 200 -14.11 23.10 -2.45
CA ASP A 200 -15.49 22.86 -2.02
C ASP A 200 -16.07 21.58 -2.63
N TRP A 201 -15.70 21.26 -3.88
CA TRP A 201 -16.09 20.01 -4.51
C TRP A 201 -15.38 18.83 -3.79
N MET A 202 -14.09 18.96 -3.53
CA MET A 202 -13.31 17.94 -2.79
C MET A 202 -13.93 17.67 -1.42
N LYS A 203 -14.29 18.72 -0.68
CA LYS A 203 -14.89 18.56 0.66
C LYS A 203 -16.22 17.79 0.59
N ARG A 204 -17.14 18.19 -0.31
CA ARG A 204 -18.44 17.51 -0.46
C ARG A 204 -18.27 16.06 -0.90
N THR A 205 -17.35 15.79 -1.82
CA THR A 205 -17.07 14.44 -2.29
C THR A 205 -16.47 13.56 -1.18
N HIS A 206 -15.52 14.08 -0.41
CA HIS A 206 -14.99 13.39 0.78
C HIS A 206 -16.09 13.04 1.79
N GLU A 207 -16.97 14.01 2.13
CA GLU A 207 -18.08 13.78 3.06
C GLU A 207 -19.01 12.67 2.53
N TYR A 208 -19.31 12.69 1.23
CA TYR A 208 -20.13 11.66 0.59
C TYR A 208 -19.46 10.28 0.59
N TYR A 209 -18.17 10.19 0.28
CA TYR A 209 -17.41 8.93 0.41
C TYR A 209 -17.47 8.38 1.84
N LYS A 210 -17.26 9.23 2.85
CA LYS A 210 -17.34 8.82 4.26
C LYS A 210 -18.74 8.32 4.63
N GLU A 211 -19.79 9.00 4.21
CA GLU A 211 -21.17 8.56 4.46
C GLU A 211 -21.44 7.16 3.91
N GLN A 212 -20.94 6.87 2.70
CA GLN A 212 -21.18 5.58 2.04
C GLN A 212 -20.25 4.46 2.53
N LEU A 213 -19.01 4.76 2.91
CA LEU A 213 -17.97 3.77 3.17
C LEU A 213 -17.65 3.53 4.65
N ASN A 214 -17.91 4.48 5.57
CA ASN A 214 -17.59 4.31 7.00
C ASN A 214 -18.30 3.11 7.67
N LYS A 215 -19.41 2.67 7.13
CA LYS A 215 -20.13 1.50 7.65
C LYS A 215 -19.39 0.17 7.50
N TYR A 216 -18.30 0.15 6.73
CA TYR A 216 -17.49 -1.05 6.50
C TYR A 216 -16.18 -1.08 7.33
N ILE A 217 -15.89 0.00 8.09
CA ILE A 217 -14.66 0.14 8.90
C ILE A 217 -14.79 -0.51 10.29
#